data_38855df9c3e4077d7b26cebc97869adb
#
_entry.id   38855df9c3e4077d7b26cebc97869adb
#
_cell.length_a   1.000
_cell.length_b   1.000
_cell.length_c   1.000
_cell.angle_alpha   90.00
_cell.angle_beta   90.00
_cell.angle_gamma   90.00
#
_symmetry.space_group_name_H-M   'P 1'
#
loop_
_entity.id
_entity.type
_entity.pdbx_description
1 polymer ?
#
loop_
_entity_poly.entity_id
_entity_poly.type
_entity_poly.pdbx_seq_one_letter_code
_entity_poly.pdbx_strand_id
1 'polypeptide(L)'
;MWSCDTRRFTDYTDQDYCNQKGMEVYGNEYAMHFPYHEWPAGRDKKISSIHKKVVELGGVMGAYNGWERANWFAKPGDNTSLESTHTWNRNGPWEKRIKEECEAVRDNCGVLNLPGFARFILKGDGASEFLRGFCTGGLPKIGRMNLIYVSDKRGRILSEMSCIRLEEDSFILITAATAQWHDRELINRVIPDSILFEDITKTQDTLIITGPKSRDVLSKISQANLSSGWLTHQSAIIAGKSVYLLRVSFAGELGWEIHASNEDMPIIYQSVLDNGAVPFGMYALNSLRLEKGYRGWKGDLSTDYSMFEGGLDRFVKLDKPQDFIGKAALLNEKQQGSTKKFVTLLVNSEKFDAPYMSTIWKDGNIVGETTSGGWGYRVNASIALGMIKTELAFEQSTVEVEIYGKKYNAVVQKDEPMWDPTNERLKA
;
A
#
# COMPACT_ATOMS: atom_id res chain seq x y z
N MET A 1 -4.74 -19.20 3.49
CA MET A 1 -6.15 -19.63 3.67
C MET A 1 -7.12 -18.49 3.96
N TRP A 2 -6.66 -17.33 4.47
CA TRP A 2 -7.54 -16.16 4.68
C TRP A 2 -8.27 -15.70 3.40
N SER A 3 -7.65 -15.81 2.24
CA SER A 3 -8.29 -15.49 0.96
C SER A 3 -9.55 -16.31 0.66
N CYS A 4 -9.72 -17.45 1.32
CA CYS A 4 -10.90 -18.32 1.20
C CYS A 4 -11.91 -18.12 2.34
N ASP A 5 -11.64 -17.20 3.29
CA ASP A 5 -12.55 -16.95 4.40
C ASP A 5 -13.70 -16.04 3.95
N THR A 6 -14.92 -16.54 4.06
CA THR A 6 -16.13 -15.82 3.63
C THR A 6 -16.42 -14.57 4.47
N ARG A 7 -15.89 -14.45 5.68
CA ARG A 7 -16.06 -13.26 6.53
C ARG A 7 -15.57 -11.97 5.87
N ARG A 8 -14.60 -12.04 4.98
CA ARG A 8 -14.12 -10.88 4.22
C ARG A 8 -15.15 -10.24 3.30
N PHE A 9 -16.25 -10.95 3.01
CA PHE A 9 -17.31 -10.50 2.10
C PHE A 9 -18.58 -10.03 2.81
N THR A 10 -18.67 -10.15 4.13
CA THR A 10 -19.92 -9.97 4.89
C THR A 10 -20.57 -8.60 4.79
N ASP A 11 -19.83 -7.57 4.42
CA ASP A 11 -20.32 -6.19 4.48
C ASP A 11 -21.09 -5.74 3.23
N TYR A 12 -20.90 -6.42 2.09
CA TYR A 12 -21.38 -5.93 0.80
C TYR A 12 -21.83 -7.03 -0.16
N THR A 13 -21.72 -8.28 0.23
CA THR A 13 -22.08 -9.43 -0.61
C THR A 13 -23.50 -9.87 -0.31
N ASP A 14 -24.46 -9.35 -1.06
CA ASP A 14 -25.80 -9.88 -1.14
C ASP A 14 -25.92 -11.02 -2.18
N GLN A 15 -27.09 -11.62 -2.29
CA GLN A 15 -27.34 -12.73 -3.24
C GLN A 15 -27.11 -12.29 -4.69
N ASP A 16 -27.48 -11.06 -5.03
CA ASP A 16 -27.31 -10.52 -6.37
C ASP A 16 -25.82 -10.37 -6.72
N TYR A 17 -25.02 -9.80 -5.81
CA TYR A 17 -23.57 -9.73 -5.96
C TYR A 17 -22.96 -11.13 -6.16
N CYS A 18 -23.36 -12.11 -5.32
CA CYS A 18 -22.83 -13.47 -5.42
C CYS A 18 -23.19 -14.13 -6.78
N ASN A 19 -24.41 -13.92 -7.27
CA ASN A 19 -24.83 -14.42 -8.57
C ASN A 19 -24.06 -13.77 -9.70
N GLN A 20 -23.93 -12.44 -9.73
CA GLN A 20 -23.19 -11.72 -10.78
C GLN A 20 -21.72 -12.10 -10.78
N LYS A 21 -21.06 -12.12 -9.63
CA LYS A 21 -19.65 -12.53 -9.51
C LYS A 21 -19.44 -14.00 -9.81
N GLY A 22 -20.35 -14.87 -9.41
CA GLY A 22 -20.29 -16.29 -9.73
C GLY A 22 -20.35 -16.55 -11.25
N MET A 23 -21.25 -15.88 -11.95
CA MET A 23 -21.37 -15.97 -13.42
C MET A 23 -20.12 -15.40 -14.12
N GLU A 24 -19.60 -14.26 -13.66
CA GLU A 24 -18.40 -13.64 -14.22
C GLU A 24 -17.17 -14.54 -14.05
N VAL A 25 -16.95 -15.06 -12.83
CA VAL A 25 -15.82 -15.95 -12.52
C VAL A 25 -15.92 -17.24 -13.31
N TYR A 26 -17.11 -17.85 -13.37
CA TYR A 26 -17.33 -19.08 -14.14
C TYR A 26 -17.10 -18.86 -15.64
N GLY A 27 -17.59 -17.77 -16.20
CA GLY A 27 -17.40 -17.42 -17.62
C GLY A 27 -15.93 -17.16 -17.99
N ASN A 28 -15.10 -16.80 -17.02
CA ASN A 28 -13.68 -16.48 -17.21
C ASN A 28 -12.73 -17.49 -16.55
N GLU A 29 -13.21 -18.66 -16.12
CA GLU A 29 -12.44 -19.64 -15.34
C GLU A 29 -11.12 -20.04 -16.03
N TYR A 30 -11.13 -20.14 -17.36
CA TYR A 30 -9.97 -20.51 -18.17
C TYR A 30 -9.34 -19.33 -18.92
N ALA A 31 -9.83 -18.11 -18.69
CA ALA A 31 -9.30 -16.95 -19.37
C ALA A 31 -8.00 -16.47 -18.72
N MET A 32 -7.04 -16.05 -19.55
CA MET A 32 -5.88 -15.31 -19.07
C MET A 32 -6.28 -13.85 -18.88
N HIS A 33 -6.08 -13.34 -17.64
CA HIS A 33 -6.48 -11.97 -17.30
C HIS A 33 -5.42 -10.97 -17.74
N PHE A 34 -5.85 -9.94 -18.46
CA PHE A 34 -4.99 -8.82 -18.81
C PHE A 34 -4.64 -8.00 -17.54
N PRO A 35 -3.43 -7.44 -17.42
CA PRO A 35 -2.93 -6.86 -16.19
C PRO A 35 -3.69 -5.61 -15.72
N TYR A 36 -4.34 -4.89 -16.65
CA TYR A 36 -5.09 -3.66 -16.35
C TYR A 36 -6.59 -3.80 -16.55
N HIS A 37 -7.06 -5.03 -16.70
CA HIS A 37 -8.47 -5.33 -16.92
C HIS A 37 -9.21 -5.41 -15.58
N GLU A 38 -10.24 -4.59 -15.43
CA GLU A 38 -11.14 -4.63 -14.27
C GLU A 38 -12.38 -5.46 -14.58
N TRP A 39 -12.78 -6.24 -13.61
CA TRP A 39 -13.94 -7.12 -13.74
C TRP A 39 -15.23 -6.33 -13.51
N PRO A 40 -16.18 -6.30 -14.49
CA PRO A 40 -17.33 -5.40 -14.45
C PRO A 40 -18.45 -5.80 -13.49
N ALA A 41 -18.58 -7.06 -13.08
CA ALA A 41 -19.68 -7.48 -12.23
C ALA A 41 -19.53 -7.04 -10.76
N GLY A 42 -20.65 -6.78 -10.09
CA GLY A 42 -20.72 -6.51 -8.66
C GLY A 42 -20.00 -5.23 -8.21
N ARG A 43 -20.01 -4.19 -9.05
CA ARG A 43 -19.38 -2.90 -8.79
C ARG A 43 -20.23 -2.01 -7.87
N ASP A 44 -19.64 -0.93 -7.36
CA ASP A 44 -20.25 0.12 -6.56
C ASP A 44 -20.87 -0.36 -5.20
N LYS A 45 -20.40 -1.48 -4.67
CA LYS A 45 -20.88 -2.03 -3.39
C LYS A 45 -20.20 -1.40 -2.17
N LYS A 46 -18.93 -1.02 -2.28
CA LYS A 46 -18.18 -0.29 -1.24
C LYS A 46 -17.60 0.96 -1.85
N ILE A 47 -18.16 2.10 -1.52
CA ILE A 47 -17.76 3.40 -2.06
C ILE A 47 -17.36 4.35 -0.94
N SER A 48 -16.44 5.25 -1.22
CA SER A 48 -16.08 6.34 -0.31
C SER A 48 -17.14 7.45 -0.32
N SER A 49 -17.11 8.31 0.68
CA SER A 49 -18.00 9.46 0.77
C SER A 49 -17.83 10.47 -0.38
N ILE A 50 -16.69 10.43 -1.06
CA ILE A 50 -16.37 11.31 -2.21
C ILE A 50 -16.39 10.59 -3.56
N HIS A 51 -16.85 9.34 -3.60
CA HIS A 51 -16.85 8.51 -4.80
C HIS A 51 -17.47 9.21 -6.01
N LYS A 52 -18.68 9.78 -5.83
CA LYS A 52 -19.36 10.50 -6.91
C LYS A 52 -18.50 11.64 -7.49
N LYS A 53 -17.85 12.42 -6.61
CA LYS A 53 -16.97 13.51 -7.03
C LYS A 53 -15.74 13.00 -7.77
N VAL A 54 -15.16 11.88 -7.35
CA VAL A 54 -14.01 11.25 -8.05
C VAL A 54 -14.41 10.82 -9.46
N VAL A 55 -15.60 10.21 -9.62
CA VAL A 55 -16.13 9.84 -10.96
C VAL A 55 -16.39 11.09 -11.82
N GLU A 56 -17.01 12.15 -11.27
CA GLU A 56 -17.24 13.42 -11.97
C GLU A 56 -15.94 14.07 -12.47
N LEU A 57 -14.83 13.88 -11.78
CA LEU A 57 -13.50 14.36 -12.17
C LEU A 57 -12.82 13.49 -13.25
N GLY A 58 -13.49 12.45 -13.73
CA GLY A 58 -12.96 11.52 -14.74
C GLY A 58 -12.28 10.28 -14.16
N GLY A 59 -12.47 9.97 -12.89
CA GLY A 59 -11.91 8.77 -12.28
C GLY A 59 -12.39 7.49 -12.96
N VAL A 60 -11.47 6.73 -13.54
CA VAL A 60 -11.71 5.37 -14.08
C VAL A 60 -11.54 4.40 -12.92
N MET A 61 -12.65 3.82 -12.48
CA MET A 61 -12.71 3.09 -11.23
C MET A 61 -12.26 1.64 -11.36
N GLY A 62 -11.59 1.14 -10.33
CA GLY A 62 -11.29 -0.27 -10.12
C GLY A 62 -11.73 -0.73 -8.75
N ALA A 63 -12.01 -2.04 -8.59
CA ALA A 63 -12.43 -2.62 -7.33
C ALA A 63 -11.29 -3.34 -6.62
N TYR A 64 -11.01 -2.96 -5.37
CA TYR A 64 -10.04 -3.64 -4.53
C TYR A 64 -10.65 -4.05 -3.19
N ASN A 65 -10.83 -5.35 -2.98
CA ASN A 65 -11.55 -5.90 -1.82
C ASN A 65 -12.95 -5.28 -1.66
N GLY A 66 -13.65 -5.09 -2.78
CA GLY A 66 -14.97 -4.46 -2.86
C GLY A 66 -14.99 -2.94 -2.81
N TRP A 67 -13.89 -2.27 -2.43
CA TRP A 67 -13.79 -0.82 -2.44
C TRP A 67 -13.51 -0.28 -3.84
N GLU A 68 -14.32 0.68 -4.28
CA GLU A 68 -14.10 1.42 -5.51
C GLU A 68 -13.00 2.47 -5.32
N ARG A 69 -12.00 2.45 -6.19
CA ARG A 69 -10.88 3.40 -6.18
C ARG A 69 -10.56 3.82 -7.61
N ALA A 70 -10.23 5.11 -7.82
CA ALA A 70 -9.76 5.54 -9.14
C ALA A 70 -8.40 4.89 -9.45
N ASN A 71 -8.34 4.17 -10.56
CA ASN A 71 -7.09 3.63 -11.09
C ASN A 71 -6.27 4.73 -11.76
N TRP A 72 -6.93 5.60 -12.52
CA TRP A 72 -6.39 6.75 -13.22
C TRP A 72 -7.50 7.75 -13.53
N PHE A 73 -7.16 8.97 -13.99
CA PHE A 73 -8.13 10.00 -14.31
C PHE A 73 -8.14 10.29 -15.82
N ALA A 74 -9.25 9.97 -16.48
CA ALA A 74 -9.48 10.23 -17.88
C ALA A 74 -9.80 11.72 -18.14
N LYS A 75 -9.42 12.20 -19.31
CA LYS A 75 -9.80 13.51 -19.85
C LYS A 75 -10.74 13.34 -21.05
N PRO A 76 -11.47 14.38 -21.44
CA PRO A 76 -12.33 14.31 -22.62
C PRO A 76 -11.58 13.79 -23.84
N GLY A 77 -12.14 12.76 -24.48
CA GLY A 77 -11.56 12.09 -25.66
C GLY A 77 -10.70 10.85 -25.34
N ASP A 78 -10.43 10.53 -24.09
CA ASP A 78 -9.74 9.30 -23.73
C ASP A 78 -10.67 8.08 -23.88
N ASN A 79 -10.11 6.97 -24.32
CA ASN A 79 -10.84 5.69 -24.40
C ASN A 79 -10.88 5.02 -23.03
N THR A 80 -12.06 4.96 -22.42
CA THR A 80 -12.31 4.31 -21.12
C THR A 80 -13.09 3.02 -21.26
N SER A 81 -13.27 2.49 -22.48
CA SER A 81 -14.01 1.23 -22.69
C SER A 81 -13.27 0.05 -22.08
N LEU A 82 -14.02 -0.96 -21.65
CA LEU A 82 -13.46 -2.16 -21.05
C LEU A 82 -12.56 -2.91 -22.05
N GLU A 83 -12.94 -2.93 -23.34
CA GLU A 83 -12.18 -3.58 -24.42
C GLU A 83 -10.79 -2.94 -24.61
N SER A 84 -10.64 -1.65 -24.28
CA SER A 84 -9.34 -0.97 -24.37
C SER A 84 -8.31 -1.52 -23.40
N THR A 85 -8.75 -2.25 -22.36
CA THR A 85 -7.88 -2.91 -21.36
C THR A 85 -7.45 -4.32 -21.78
N HIS A 86 -7.94 -4.85 -22.91
CA HIS A 86 -7.57 -6.17 -23.43
C HIS A 86 -6.19 -6.14 -24.07
N THR A 87 -5.18 -5.82 -23.31
CA THR A 87 -3.79 -5.75 -23.77
C THR A 87 -2.82 -6.23 -22.68
N TRP A 88 -1.76 -6.93 -23.13
CA TRP A 88 -0.63 -7.30 -22.26
C TRP A 88 0.39 -6.17 -22.13
N ASN A 89 0.33 -5.19 -23.04
CA ASN A 89 1.26 -4.07 -23.04
C ASN A 89 0.89 -3.05 -21.99
N ARG A 90 1.90 -2.40 -21.42
CA ARG A 90 1.73 -1.21 -20.58
C ARG A 90 1.04 -0.07 -21.33
N ASN A 91 1.26 0.06 -22.64
CA ASN A 91 0.79 1.17 -23.49
C ASN A 91 -0.72 1.10 -23.76
N GLY A 92 -1.52 1.16 -22.70
CA GLY A 92 -2.97 1.32 -22.80
C GLY A 92 -3.39 2.80 -22.79
N PRO A 93 -4.69 3.09 -22.87
CA PRO A 93 -5.20 4.48 -22.88
C PRO A 93 -4.86 5.26 -21.59
N TRP A 94 -4.59 4.56 -20.51
CA TRP A 94 -4.19 5.11 -19.22
C TRP A 94 -2.74 5.62 -19.19
N GLU A 95 -1.83 5.12 -20.02
CA GLU A 95 -0.38 5.34 -19.88
C GLU A 95 0.00 6.83 -19.83
N LYS A 96 -0.51 7.59 -20.81
CA LYS A 96 -0.28 9.03 -20.85
C LYS A 96 -0.77 9.74 -19.59
N ARG A 97 -1.92 9.33 -19.06
CA ARG A 97 -2.52 9.96 -17.87
C ARG A 97 -1.76 9.60 -16.61
N ILE A 98 -1.36 8.34 -16.46
CA ILE A 98 -0.50 7.93 -15.34
C ILE A 98 0.81 8.73 -15.32
N LYS A 99 1.43 8.93 -16.49
CA LYS A 99 2.62 9.78 -16.60
C LYS A 99 2.35 11.21 -16.12
N GLU A 100 1.28 11.84 -16.62
CA GLU A 100 0.87 13.18 -16.20
C GLU A 100 0.58 13.26 -14.69
N GLU A 101 -0.07 12.25 -14.12
CA GLU A 101 -0.34 12.15 -12.69
C GLU A 101 0.94 12.02 -11.87
N CYS A 102 1.88 11.17 -12.30
CA CYS A 102 3.20 11.03 -11.65
C CYS A 102 4.00 12.35 -11.71
N GLU A 103 3.95 13.05 -12.84
CA GLU A 103 4.59 14.36 -13.02
C GLU A 103 3.93 15.42 -12.13
N ALA A 104 2.61 15.41 -11.99
CA ALA A 104 1.89 16.32 -11.09
C ALA A 104 2.29 16.09 -9.62
N VAL A 105 2.45 14.85 -9.20
CA VAL A 105 2.95 14.51 -7.84
C VAL A 105 4.41 14.91 -7.68
N ARG A 106 5.26 14.72 -8.70
CA ARG A 106 6.68 15.11 -8.67
C ARG A 106 6.89 16.61 -8.56
N ASP A 107 6.11 17.42 -9.28
CA ASP A 107 6.38 18.84 -9.51
C ASP A 107 5.41 19.79 -8.79
N ASN A 108 4.26 19.29 -8.38
CA ASN A 108 3.17 20.07 -7.81
C ASN A 108 2.61 19.44 -6.51
N CYS A 109 1.32 19.21 -6.49
CA CYS A 109 0.57 18.61 -5.41
C CYS A 109 -0.48 17.65 -5.97
N GLY A 110 -0.33 16.37 -5.69
CA GLY A 110 -1.33 15.35 -6.00
C GLY A 110 -2.28 15.10 -4.83
N VAL A 111 -3.53 14.76 -5.13
CA VAL A 111 -4.50 14.25 -4.13
C VAL A 111 -5.10 12.91 -4.59
N LEU A 112 -5.08 11.92 -3.70
CA LEU A 112 -5.65 10.60 -3.93
C LEU A 112 -6.70 10.28 -2.88
N ASN A 113 -7.89 9.90 -3.33
CA ASN A 113 -8.85 9.21 -2.45
C ASN A 113 -8.42 7.74 -2.28
N LEU A 114 -8.13 7.36 -1.06
CA LEU A 114 -7.72 6.00 -0.72
C LEU A 114 -8.67 5.36 0.31
N PRO A 115 -9.88 4.93 -0.13
CA PRO A 115 -10.84 4.30 0.76
C PRO A 115 -10.41 2.89 1.18
N GLY A 116 -11.01 2.43 2.27
CA GLY A 116 -10.92 1.04 2.70
C GLY A 116 -9.73 0.69 3.58
N PHE A 117 -8.86 1.62 3.93
CA PHE A 117 -7.94 1.37 5.04
C PHE A 117 -8.73 0.99 6.29
N ALA A 118 -8.44 -0.19 6.83
CA ALA A 118 -9.02 -0.59 8.09
C ALA A 118 -8.40 0.21 9.24
N ARG A 119 -9.24 0.67 10.16
CA ARG A 119 -8.83 1.49 11.31
C ARG A 119 -9.41 0.94 12.57
N PHE A 120 -8.53 0.71 13.53
CA PHE A 120 -8.90 0.19 14.85
C PHE A 120 -8.43 1.15 15.92
N ILE A 121 -9.33 1.47 16.85
CA ILE A 121 -8.96 2.11 18.12
C ILE A 121 -8.60 0.99 19.09
N LEU A 122 -7.47 1.16 19.77
CA LEU A 122 -7.01 0.30 20.85
C LEU A 122 -6.67 1.19 22.05
N LYS A 123 -7.44 1.07 23.12
CA LYS A 123 -7.34 1.98 24.27
C LYS A 123 -7.68 1.27 25.59
N GLY A 124 -6.93 1.55 26.63
CA GLY A 124 -7.17 1.04 27.98
C GLY A 124 -5.91 0.61 28.67
N ASP A 125 -6.03 0.36 29.97
CA ASP A 125 -4.89 0.00 30.83
C ASP A 125 -4.20 -1.28 30.32
N GLY A 126 -2.87 -1.19 30.11
CA GLY A 126 -2.06 -2.26 29.56
C GLY A 126 -2.01 -2.34 28.03
N ALA A 127 -2.62 -1.41 27.27
CA ALA A 127 -2.59 -1.43 25.80
C ALA A 127 -1.17 -1.35 25.23
N SER A 128 -0.29 -0.54 25.85
CA SER A 128 1.13 -0.48 25.48
C SER A 128 1.85 -1.81 25.70
N GLU A 129 1.61 -2.45 26.84
CA GLU A 129 2.27 -3.74 27.15
C GLU A 129 1.78 -4.84 26.22
N PHE A 130 0.48 -4.90 25.96
CA PHE A 130 -0.10 -5.82 24.97
C PHE A 130 0.57 -5.65 23.60
N LEU A 131 0.62 -4.43 23.06
CA LEU A 131 1.22 -4.19 21.76
C LEU A 131 2.73 -4.50 21.74
N ARG A 132 3.46 -4.27 22.83
CA ARG A 132 4.88 -4.66 22.91
C ARG A 132 5.09 -6.17 22.80
N GLY A 133 4.19 -7.00 23.35
CA GLY A 133 4.22 -8.44 23.17
C GLY A 133 3.64 -8.92 21.85
N PHE A 134 2.74 -8.16 21.25
CA PHE A 134 2.04 -8.51 20.01
C PHE A 134 2.90 -8.31 18.76
N CYS A 135 3.66 -7.23 18.66
CA CYS A 135 4.46 -6.92 17.46
C CYS A 135 5.94 -7.30 17.62
N THR A 136 6.65 -7.45 16.51
CA THR A 136 8.08 -7.81 16.47
C THR A 136 9.00 -6.66 16.88
N GLY A 137 8.57 -5.42 16.70
CA GLY A 137 9.34 -4.20 16.90
C GLY A 137 9.02 -3.44 18.18
N GLY A 138 9.41 -2.17 18.20
CA GLY A 138 9.07 -1.21 19.25
C GLY A 138 7.89 -0.35 18.88
N LEU A 139 7.22 0.21 19.89
CA LEU A 139 6.12 1.17 19.70
C LEU A 139 6.65 2.58 19.42
N PRO A 140 5.89 3.41 18.71
CA PRO A 140 6.22 4.82 18.56
C PRO A 140 6.13 5.56 19.89
N LYS A 141 6.80 6.71 19.98
CA LYS A 141 6.60 7.67 21.07
C LYS A 141 5.23 8.32 20.94
N ILE A 142 4.68 8.88 22.03
CA ILE A 142 3.44 9.67 22.00
C ILE A 142 3.61 10.80 20.96
N GLY A 143 2.59 11.07 20.15
CA GLY A 143 2.62 12.05 19.07
C GLY A 143 3.34 11.56 17.80
N ARG A 144 3.75 10.29 17.75
CA ARG A 144 4.45 9.67 16.62
C ARG A 144 3.69 8.47 16.07
N MET A 145 4.04 8.10 14.87
CA MET A 145 3.60 6.85 14.25
C MET A 145 4.80 6.00 13.80
N ASN A 146 4.58 4.72 13.63
CA ASN A 146 5.56 3.77 13.11
C ASN A 146 4.83 2.61 12.44
N LEU A 147 5.49 1.91 11.52
CA LEU A 147 5.03 0.60 11.09
C LEU A 147 5.36 -0.44 12.18
N ILE A 148 4.39 -1.28 12.48
CA ILE A 148 4.55 -2.46 13.31
C ILE A 148 4.22 -3.71 12.51
N TYR A 149 4.92 -4.78 12.80
CA TYR A 149 4.74 -6.07 12.14
C TYR A 149 4.42 -7.14 13.14
N VAL A 150 3.61 -8.10 12.72
CA VAL A 150 3.30 -9.31 13.50
C VAL A 150 3.83 -10.51 12.74
N SER A 151 4.51 -11.42 13.41
CA SER A 151 4.99 -12.66 12.82
C SER A 151 4.20 -13.88 13.29
N ASP A 152 4.21 -14.93 12.48
CA ASP A 152 3.76 -16.27 12.90
C ASP A 152 4.86 -17.00 13.70
N LYS A 153 4.55 -18.19 14.20
CA LYS A 153 5.51 -19.03 14.97
C LYS A 153 6.79 -19.39 14.20
N ARG A 154 6.76 -19.30 12.87
CA ARG A 154 7.90 -19.56 11.97
C ARG A 154 8.70 -18.29 11.63
N GLY A 155 8.34 -17.15 12.21
CA GLY A 155 8.96 -15.84 11.88
C GLY A 155 8.50 -15.24 10.56
N ARG A 156 7.42 -15.75 9.94
CA ARG A 156 6.86 -15.25 8.68
C ARG A 156 6.00 -14.02 8.92
N ILE A 157 5.94 -13.14 7.92
CA ILE A 157 5.20 -11.88 7.98
C ILE A 157 3.70 -12.16 8.00
N LEU A 158 3.05 -12.00 9.15
CA LEU A 158 1.62 -12.28 9.32
C LEU A 158 0.76 -11.04 9.11
N SER A 159 1.20 -9.87 9.57
CA SER A 159 0.51 -8.59 9.39
C SER A 159 1.47 -7.42 9.42
N GLU A 160 1.07 -6.34 8.74
CA GLU A 160 1.68 -5.01 8.78
C GLU A 160 0.62 -3.98 9.15
N MET A 161 0.92 -3.10 10.10
CA MET A 161 0.03 -2.03 10.53
C MET A 161 0.80 -0.73 10.74
N SER A 162 0.20 0.40 10.37
CA SER A 162 0.62 1.70 10.90
C SER A 162 0.09 1.85 12.32
N CYS A 163 0.99 2.07 13.28
CA CYS A 163 0.65 2.28 14.67
C CYS A 163 0.85 3.76 15.03
N ILE A 164 -0.22 4.43 15.37
CA ILE A 164 -0.24 5.83 15.78
C ILE A 164 -0.47 5.84 17.29
N ARG A 165 0.44 6.45 18.06
CA ARG A 165 0.31 6.52 19.51
C ARG A 165 -0.20 7.89 19.92
N LEU A 166 -1.44 7.93 20.38
CA LEU A 166 -2.12 9.16 20.80
C LEU A 166 -1.71 9.56 22.24
N GLU A 167 -1.75 8.58 23.15
CA GLU A 167 -1.43 8.71 24.57
C GLU A 167 -0.66 7.46 25.04
N GLU A 168 -0.36 7.33 26.32
CA GLU A 168 0.41 6.20 26.86
C GLU A 168 -0.21 4.85 26.48
N ASP A 169 -1.52 4.68 26.68
CA ASP A 169 -2.28 3.46 26.39
C ASP A 169 -3.45 3.74 25.43
N SER A 170 -3.21 4.58 24.40
CA SER A 170 -4.20 4.91 23.38
C SER A 170 -3.55 4.96 22.01
N PHE A 171 -4.08 4.12 21.09
CA PHE A 171 -3.53 3.91 19.76
C PHE A 171 -4.62 3.90 18.69
N ILE A 172 -4.23 4.31 17.48
CA ILE A 172 -4.95 3.97 16.24
C ILE A 172 -4.04 3.02 15.45
N LEU A 173 -4.57 1.89 15.07
CA LEU A 173 -3.93 0.95 14.16
C LEU A 173 -4.59 1.06 12.79
N ILE A 174 -3.78 1.21 11.73
CA ILE A 174 -4.27 1.28 10.36
C ILE A 174 -3.64 0.13 9.57
N THR A 175 -4.47 -0.63 8.86
CA THR A 175 -4.02 -1.75 8.03
C THR A 175 -4.67 -1.72 6.64
N ALA A 176 -4.14 -2.52 5.72
CA ALA A 176 -4.65 -2.58 4.35
C ALA A 176 -6.11 -3.04 4.30
N ALA A 177 -6.87 -2.52 3.34
CA ALA A 177 -8.29 -2.88 3.15
C ALA A 177 -8.54 -4.39 3.08
N THR A 178 -7.63 -5.14 2.46
CA THR A 178 -7.73 -6.61 2.34
C THR A 178 -7.42 -7.35 3.64
N ALA A 179 -6.82 -6.68 4.61
CA ALA A 179 -6.43 -7.27 5.89
C ALA A 179 -7.43 -6.99 7.01
N GLN A 180 -8.45 -6.14 6.81
CA GLN A 180 -9.39 -5.70 7.85
C GLN A 180 -9.87 -6.85 8.76
N TRP A 181 -10.51 -7.85 8.19
CA TRP A 181 -11.09 -8.96 8.96
C TRP A 181 -10.03 -9.90 9.53
N HIS A 182 -8.94 -10.11 8.79
CA HIS A 182 -7.82 -10.91 9.26
C HIS A 182 -7.17 -10.28 10.51
N ASP A 183 -6.85 -8.99 10.44
CA ASP A 183 -6.13 -8.30 11.51
C ASP A 183 -7.04 -8.06 12.72
N ARG A 184 -8.32 -7.76 12.48
CA ARG A 184 -9.33 -7.71 13.54
C ARG A 184 -9.43 -9.02 14.30
N GLU A 185 -9.52 -10.14 13.60
CA GLU A 185 -9.58 -11.47 14.21
C GLU A 185 -8.27 -11.82 14.95
N LEU A 186 -7.13 -11.48 14.35
CA LEU A 186 -5.81 -11.70 14.93
C LEU A 186 -5.67 -11.00 16.29
N ILE A 187 -6.14 -9.76 16.40
CA ILE A 187 -6.11 -8.98 17.63
C ILE A 187 -7.15 -9.52 18.63
N ASN A 188 -8.40 -9.74 18.19
CA ASN A 188 -9.50 -10.18 19.05
C ASN A 188 -9.22 -11.49 19.77
N ARG A 189 -8.40 -12.39 19.20
CA ARG A 189 -8.06 -13.67 19.82
C ARG A 189 -7.17 -13.56 21.04
N VAL A 190 -6.46 -12.46 21.20
CA VAL A 190 -5.37 -12.36 22.20
C VAL A 190 -5.42 -11.07 23.01
N ILE A 191 -6.31 -10.14 22.68
CA ILE A 191 -6.44 -8.87 23.39
C ILE A 191 -7.08 -9.10 24.76
N PRO A 192 -6.54 -8.52 25.86
CA PRO A 192 -7.16 -8.55 27.17
C PRO A 192 -8.51 -7.79 27.23
N ASP A 193 -9.44 -8.27 28.06
CA ASP A 193 -10.77 -7.65 28.24
C ASP A 193 -10.71 -6.20 28.80
N SER A 194 -9.58 -5.83 29.44
CA SER A 194 -9.36 -4.47 29.95
C SER A 194 -9.10 -3.42 28.86
N ILE A 195 -8.87 -3.87 27.62
CA ILE A 195 -8.52 -3.01 26.49
C ILE A 195 -9.69 -2.90 25.53
N LEU A 196 -10.21 -1.69 25.33
CA LEU A 196 -11.18 -1.40 24.26
C LEU A 196 -10.53 -1.61 22.90
N PHE A 197 -11.17 -2.40 22.06
CA PHE A 197 -10.81 -2.58 20.66
C PHE A 197 -12.02 -2.36 19.75
N GLU A 198 -11.98 -1.30 18.96
CA GLU A 198 -13.11 -0.85 18.13
C GLU A 198 -12.68 -0.70 16.67
N ASP A 199 -13.47 -1.25 15.74
CA ASP A 199 -13.30 -1.08 14.30
C ASP A 199 -14.10 0.14 13.82
N ILE A 200 -13.40 1.23 13.49
CA ILE A 200 -13.96 2.49 12.99
C ILE A 200 -13.83 2.66 11.48
N THR A 201 -13.53 1.61 10.74
CA THR A 201 -13.28 1.64 9.29
C THR A 201 -14.41 2.26 8.49
N LYS A 202 -15.67 1.98 8.88
CA LYS A 202 -16.85 2.44 8.14
C LYS A 202 -17.21 3.92 8.36
N THR A 203 -16.61 4.57 9.35
CA THR A 203 -16.97 5.94 9.74
C THR A 203 -16.01 7.00 9.22
N GLN A 204 -14.90 6.58 8.62
CA GLN A 204 -13.84 7.49 8.20
C GLN A 204 -13.29 7.18 6.81
N ASP A 205 -12.96 8.22 6.09
CA ASP A 205 -12.24 8.18 4.82
C ASP A 205 -10.80 8.69 4.94
N THR A 206 -9.98 8.43 3.92
CA THR A 206 -8.60 8.91 3.82
C THR A 206 -8.35 9.63 2.50
N LEU A 207 -7.72 10.80 2.59
CA LEU A 207 -7.06 11.45 1.47
C LEU A 207 -5.55 11.40 1.66
N ILE A 208 -4.83 11.09 0.58
CA ILE A 208 -3.39 11.33 0.49
C ILE A 208 -3.19 12.64 -0.25
N ILE A 209 -2.45 13.57 0.35
CA ILE A 209 -1.98 14.79 -0.32
C ILE A 209 -0.46 14.73 -0.38
N THR A 210 0.12 14.82 -1.58
CA THR A 210 1.56 14.58 -1.75
C THR A 210 2.15 15.36 -2.92
N GLY A 211 3.44 15.70 -2.81
CA GLY A 211 4.19 16.51 -3.77
C GLY A 211 4.79 17.75 -3.12
N PRO A 212 5.76 18.42 -3.79
CA PRO A 212 6.52 19.53 -3.20
C PRO A 212 5.66 20.73 -2.79
N LYS A 213 4.51 20.93 -3.43
CA LYS A 213 3.56 22.02 -3.11
C LYS A 213 2.43 21.59 -2.15
N SER A 214 2.47 20.39 -1.60
CA SER A 214 1.41 19.91 -0.68
C SER A 214 1.33 20.74 0.60
N ARG A 215 2.47 21.24 1.11
CA ARG A 215 2.50 22.16 2.26
C ARG A 215 1.81 23.48 1.94
N ASP A 216 2.05 24.05 0.76
CA ASP A 216 1.45 25.31 0.33
C ASP A 216 -0.07 25.19 0.17
N VAL A 217 -0.56 24.07 -0.37
CA VAL A 217 -1.99 23.77 -0.45
C VAL A 217 -2.61 23.69 0.94
N LEU A 218 -2.02 22.90 1.84
CA LEU A 218 -2.55 22.71 3.19
C LEU A 218 -2.49 24.00 4.02
N SER A 219 -1.47 24.84 3.85
CA SER A 219 -1.32 26.09 4.62
C SER A 219 -2.45 27.09 4.37
N LYS A 220 -3.11 27.01 3.21
CA LYS A 220 -4.25 27.91 2.86
C LYS A 220 -5.56 27.50 3.52
N ILE A 221 -5.67 26.24 3.93
CA ILE A 221 -6.94 25.64 4.43
C ILE A 221 -6.83 25.06 5.84
N SER A 222 -5.66 25.14 6.46
CA SER A 222 -5.39 24.55 7.77
C SER A 222 -4.55 25.45 8.65
N GLN A 223 -4.77 25.35 9.96
CA GLN A 223 -3.91 25.93 11.00
C GLN A 223 -2.96 24.91 11.64
N ALA A 224 -2.85 23.72 11.03
CA ALA A 224 -1.96 22.66 11.51
C ALA A 224 -0.49 23.05 11.48
N ASN A 225 0.31 22.47 12.37
CA ASN A 225 1.77 22.60 12.27
C ASN A 225 2.31 21.72 11.12
N LEU A 226 2.45 22.32 9.95
CA LEU A 226 2.94 21.65 8.75
C LEU A 226 4.46 21.52 8.71
N SER A 227 5.19 22.07 9.69
CA SER A 227 6.63 21.89 9.86
C SER A 227 6.98 20.67 10.71
N SER A 228 5.97 19.92 11.20
CA SER A 228 6.16 18.69 11.94
C SER A 228 7.00 17.67 11.14
N GLY A 229 7.92 17.00 11.83
CA GLY A 229 8.83 16.05 11.22
C GLY A 229 8.13 14.80 10.66
N TRP A 230 8.86 14.05 9.86
CA TRP A 230 8.44 12.77 9.31
C TRP A 230 7.95 11.77 10.39
N LEU A 231 6.88 11.05 10.12
CA LEU A 231 6.22 10.09 11.04
C LEU A 231 5.68 10.73 12.32
N THR A 232 5.17 11.96 12.22
CA THR A 232 4.36 12.58 13.26
C THR A 232 2.89 12.53 12.93
N HIS A 233 2.05 12.64 13.92
CA HIS A 233 0.63 12.88 13.77
C HIS A 233 0.17 14.04 14.64
N GLN A 234 -0.94 14.64 14.26
CA GLN A 234 -1.63 15.66 15.05
C GLN A 234 -3.12 15.66 14.76
N SER A 235 -3.93 16.02 15.76
CA SER A 235 -5.29 16.47 15.52
C SER A 235 -5.22 17.89 14.95
N ALA A 236 -5.98 18.16 13.90
CA ALA A 236 -5.94 19.42 13.18
C ALA A 236 -7.34 19.82 12.69
N ILE A 237 -7.45 21.09 12.27
CA ILE A 237 -8.63 21.60 11.57
C ILE A 237 -8.22 21.89 10.12
N ILE A 238 -8.87 21.24 9.17
CA ILE A 238 -8.70 21.47 7.72
C ILE A 238 -10.06 21.83 7.13
N ALA A 239 -10.14 22.95 6.41
CA ALA A 239 -11.38 23.48 5.85
C ALA A 239 -12.53 23.58 6.91
N GLY A 240 -12.18 23.93 8.16
CA GLY A 240 -13.12 24.02 9.27
C GLY A 240 -13.57 22.67 9.87
N LYS A 241 -12.95 21.55 9.45
CA LYS A 241 -13.31 20.19 9.87
C LYS A 241 -12.20 19.53 10.67
N SER A 242 -12.58 18.76 11.69
CA SER A 242 -11.63 18.02 12.55
C SER A 242 -11.07 16.81 11.82
N VAL A 243 -9.75 16.65 11.84
CA VAL A 243 -9.05 15.54 11.17
C VAL A 243 -7.91 15.00 12.05
N TYR A 244 -7.50 13.76 11.77
CA TYR A 244 -6.16 13.30 12.10
C TYR A 244 -5.27 13.52 10.87
N LEU A 245 -4.19 14.27 11.06
CA LEU A 245 -3.21 14.57 10.03
C LEU A 245 -1.92 13.82 10.30
N LEU A 246 -1.55 12.91 9.42
CA LEU A 246 -0.35 12.07 9.52
C LEU A 246 0.70 12.54 8.53
N ARG A 247 1.92 12.84 9.00
CA ARG A 247 3.06 13.21 8.17
C ARG A 247 3.73 11.98 7.60
N VAL A 248 3.15 11.39 6.57
CA VAL A 248 3.59 10.15 5.92
C VAL A 248 3.30 10.23 4.42
N SER A 249 4.05 9.50 3.60
CA SER A 249 3.82 9.43 2.17
C SER A 249 4.30 8.09 1.61
N PHE A 250 3.42 7.36 0.95
CA PHE A 250 3.74 6.15 0.21
C PHE A 250 4.16 6.46 -1.24
N ALA A 251 3.93 7.69 -1.71
CA ALA A 251 4.39 8.17 -3.02
C ALA A 251 5.87 8.60 -3.03
N GLY A 252 6.50 8.74 -1.85
CA GLY A 252 7.91 9.10 -1.74
C GLY A 252 8.22 10.58 -1.96
N GLU A 253 7.22 11.46 -1.85
CA GLU A 253 7.33 12.91 -1.86
C GLU A 253 6.89 13.49 -0.52
N LEU A 254 7.11 14.80 -0.30
CA LEU A 254 6.47 15.53 0.79
C LEU A 254 4.97 15.22 0.80
N GLY A 255 4.38 14.83 1.93
CA GLY A 255 2.97 14.48 1.93
C GLY A 255 2.38 14.20 3.29
N TRP A 256 1.06 14.13 3.31
CA TRP A 256 0.24 13.82 4.48
C TRP A 256 -0.91 12.89 4.11
N GLU A 257 -1.33 12.11 5.08
CA GLU A 257 -2.64 11.45 5.06
C GLU A 257 -3.60 12.26 5.94
N ILE A 258 -4.75 12.58 5.40
CA ILE A 258 -5.86 13.26 6.08
C ILE A 258 -6.94 12.22 6.35
N HIS A 259 -7.16 11.92 7.61
CA HIS A 259 -8.22 11.00 8.06
C HIS A 259 -9.35 11.83 8.67
N ALA A 260 -10.55 11.72 8.11
CA ALA A 260 -11.72 12.47 8.56
C ALA A 260 -12.98 11.62 8.50
N SER A 261 -14.04 12.10 9.17
CA SER A 261 -15.35 11.47 9.06
C SER A 261 -15.84 11.45 7.60
N ASN A 262 -16.67 10.46 7.27
CA ASN A 262 -17.30 10.39 5.95
C ASN A 262 -18.15 11.62 5.64
N GLU A 263 -18.72 12.26 6.66
CA GLU A 263 -19.53 13.47 6.53
C GLU A 263 -18.67 14.70 6.15
N ASP A 264 -17.47 14.82 6.73
CA ASP A 264 -16.58 15.97 6.54
C ASP A 264 -15.68 15.86 5.32
N MET A 265 -15.37 14.64 4.89
CA MET A 265 -14.43 14.38 3.81
C MET A 265 -14.77 15.07 2.47
N PRO A 266 -16.06 15.18 2.04
CA PRO A 266 -16.40 15.90 0.82
C PRO A 266 -16.00 17.37 0.83
N ILE A 267 -16.13 18.04 1.97
CA ILE A 267 -15.78 19.46 2.16
C ILE A 267 -14.27 19.62 2.09
N ILE A 268 -13.53 18.73 2.76
CA ILE A 268 -12.07 18.72 2.77
C ILE A 268 -11.54 18.47 1.35
N TYR A 269 -12.08 17.48 0.66
CA TYR A 269 -11.66 17.13 -0.71
C TYR A 269 -11.87 18.28 -1.69
N GLN A 270 -13.05 18.92 -1.66
CA GLN A 270 -13.32 20.06 -2.50
C GLN A 270 -12.36 21.23 -2.20
N SER A 271 -12.11 21.50 -0.91
CA SER A 271 -11.19 22.58 -0.51
C SER A 271 -9.74 22.31 -0.96
N VAL A 272 -9.29 21.07 -0.92
CA VAL A 272 -7.95 20.67 -1.41
C VAL A 272 -7.85 20.89 -2.93
N LEU A 273 -8.88 20.53 -3.71
CA LEU A 273 -8.94 20.75 -5.16
C LEU A 273 -8.95 22.23 -5.52
N ASP A 274 -9.77 23.03 -4.84
CA ASP A 274 -9.90 24.48 -5.08
C ASP A 274 -8.58 25.23 -4.81
N ASN A 275 -7.68 24.65 -4.00
CA ASN A 275 -6.36 25.18 -3.72
C ASN A 275 -5.23 24.59 -4.57
N GLY A 276 -5.59 23.87 -5.64
CA GLY A 276 -4.67 23.49 -6.70
C GLY A 276 -4.06 22.09 -6.61
N ALA A 277 -4.60 21.22 -5.77
CA ALA A 277 -4.23 19.82 -5.82
C ALA A 277 -4.86 19.13 -7.04
N VAL A 278 -4.10 18.24 -7.68
CA VAL A 278 -4.51 17.49 -8.88
C VAL A 278 -4.84 16.06 -8.49
N PRO A 279 -6.02 15.53 -8.86
CA PRO A 279 -6.33 14.13 -8.62
C PRO A 279 -5.34 13.19 -9.31
N PHE A 280 -4.96 12.12 -8.64
CA PHE A 280 -4.19 11.02 -9.23
C PHE A 280 -4.72 9.67 -8.75
N GLY A 281 -4.45 8.60 -9.52
CA GLY A 281 -5.00 7.28 -9.29
C GLY A 281 -4.01 6.25 -8.73
N MET A 282 -4.54 5.05 -8.52
CA MET A 282 -3.78 3.92 -7.95
C MET A 282 -2.64 3.46 -8.85
N TYR A 283 -2.77 3.59 -10.18
CA TYR A 283 -1.69 3.21 -11.09
C TYR A 283 -0.49 4.13 -10.95
N ALA A 284 -0.73 5.45 -10.81
CA ALA A 284 0.33 6.40 -10.50
C ALA A 284 0.94 6.12 -9.13
N LEU A 285 0.14 5.87 -8.08
CA LEU A 285 0.66 5.51 -6.77
C LEU A 285 1.55 4.26 -6.83
N ASN A 286 1.15 3.24 -7.60
CA ASN A 286 1.95 2.02 -7.76
C ASN A 286 3.31 2.31 -8.45
N SER A 287 3.33 3.16 -9.49
CA SER A 287 4.57 3.62 -10.11
C SER A 287 5.49 4.31 -9.08
N LEU A 288 4.95 5.30 -8.38
CA LEU A 288 5.69 6.12 -7.41
C LEU A 288 6.27 5.31 -6.25
N ARG A 289 5.52 4.34 -5.69
CA ARG A 289 5.98 3.49 -4.59
C ARG A 289 7.06 2.49 -5.04
N LEU A 290 6.97 1.97 -6.29
CA LEU A 290 7.97 1.04 -6.85
C LEU A 290 9.34 1.71 -6.94
N GLU A 291 9.41 2.97 -7.36
CA GLU A 291 10.64 3.74 -7.44
C GLU A 291 11.30 3.99 -6.07
N LYS A 292 10.52 3.89 -4.98
CA LYS A 292 11.00 3.93 -3.59
C LYS A 292 11.32 2.54 -3.02
N GLY A 293 11.04 1.47 -3.76
CA GLY A 293 11.14 0.10 -3.24
C GLY A 293 10.16 -0.18 -2.11
N TYR A 294 9.07 0.62 -1.98
CA TYR A 294 8.07 0.40 -0.94
C TYR A 294 7.23 -0.82 -1.25
N ARG A 295 7.12 -1.68 -0.26
CA ARG A 295 6.48 -2.99 -0.36
C ARG A 295 4.97 -2.88 -0.26
N GLY A 296 4.26 -3.55 -1.17
CA GLY A 296 2.80 -3.66 -1.11
C GLY A 296 2.37 -4.89 -0.31
N TRP A 297 1.36 -4.70 0.56
CA TRP A 297 0.79 -5.81 1.33
C TRP A 297 0.22 -6.90 0.42
N LYS A 298 0.46 -8.17 0.76
CA LYS A 298 0.16 -9.41 0.02
C LYS A 298 0.94 -9.66 -1.26
N GLY A 299 1.39 -8.65 -1.98
CA GLY A 299 2.29 -8.83 -3.11
C GLY A 299 3.72 -9.06 -2.61
N ASP A 300 4.29 -8.00 -2.06
CA ASP A 300 5.68 -8.00 -1.63
C ASP A 300 5.87 -8.56 -0.20
N LEU A 301 4.83 -8.48 0.64
CA LEU A 301 4.82 -8.94 2.03
C LEU A 301 3.71 -9.96 2.24
N SER A 302 4.07 -11.19 2.58
CA SER A 302 3.13 -12.29 2.86
C SER A 302 3.74 -13.32 3.81
N THR A 303 2.95 -14.31 4.20
CA THR A 303 3.41 -15.45 5.00
C THR A 303 4.36 -16.41 4.25
N ASP A 304 4.67 -16.12 2.99
CA ASP A 304 5.66 -16.87 2.21
C ASP A 304 7.09 -16.49 2.56
N TYR A 305 7.27 -15.31 3.19
CA TYR A 305 8.58 -14.73 3.51
C TYR A 305 8.73 -14.47 5.02
N SER A 306 9.96 -14.60 5.51
CA SER A 306 10.30 -14.17 6.87
C SER A 306 10.47 -12.65 6.94
N MET A 307 10.56 -12.13 8.17
CA MET A 307 10.84 -10.71 8.40
C MET A 307 12.19 -10.29 7.78
N PHE A 308 13.20 -11.15 7.84
CA PHE A 308 14.54 -10.85 7.32
C PHE A 308 14.62 -11.05 5.80
N GLU A 309 13.98 -12.08 5.25
CA GLU A 309 13.84 -12.23 3.80
C GLU A 309 13.17 -11.01 3.18
N GLY A 310 12.14 -10.45 3.83
CA GLY A 310 11.44 -9.24 3.42
C GLY A 310 12.21 -7.94 3.60
N GLY A 311 13.45 -7.97 4.15
CA GLY A 311 14.26 -6.78 4.43
C GLY A 311 13.64 -5.87 5.49
N LEU A 312 13.00 -6.46 6.51
CA LEU A 312 12.30 -5.77 7.60
C LEU A 312 13.10 -5.78 8.91
N ASP A 313 14.42 -5.97 8.85
CA ASP A 313 15.34 -6.07 9.99
C ASP A 313 15.14 -4.96 11.01
N ARG A 314 14.98 -3.72 10.55
CA ARG A 314 14.78 -2.54 11.40
C ARG A 314 13.51 -2.58 12.26
N PHE A 315 12.54 -3.42 11.88
CA PHE A 315 11.27 -3.59 12.58
C PHE A 315 11.25 -4.82 13.49
N VAL A 316 12.38 -5.52 13.63
CA VAL A 316 12.54 -6.69 14.52
C VAL A 316 13.48 -6.34 15.66
N LYS A 317 12.97 -6.37 16.90
CA LYS A 317 13.73 -6.11 18.13
C LYS A 317 13.88 -7.42 18.92
N LEU A 318 14.90 -8.22 18.55
CA LEU A 318 15.16 -9.51 19.22
C LEU A 318 15.65 -9.37 20.67
N ASP A 319 16.19 -8.21 21.01
CA ASP A 319 16.74 -7.84 22.34
C ASP A 319 15.73 -7.20 23.28
N LYS A 320 14.49 -6.93 22.85
CA LYS A 320 13.48 -6.34 23.72
C LYS A 320 13.07 -7.31 24.84
N PRO A 321 12.70 -6.77 26.05
CA PRO A 321 12.32 -7.58 27.20
C PRO A 321 11.12 -8.46 26.97
N GLN A 322 10.11 -7.93 26.25
CA GLN A 322 8.89 -8.67 25.91
C GLN A 322 9.18 -9.75 24.87
N ASP A 323 8.65 -10.92 25.11
CA ASP A 323 8.60 -11.97 24.09
C ASP A 323 7.53 -11.66 23.04
N PHE A 324 7.65 -12.26 21.86
CA PHE A 324 6.66 -12.16 20.79
C PHE A 324 6.65 -13.44 19.95
N ILE A 325 5.52 -13.66 19.28
CA ILE A 325 5.34 -14.86 18.45
C ILE A 325 6.38 -14.87 17.31
N GLY A 326 7.13 -15.97 17.18
CA GLY A 326 8.15 -16.14 16.13
C GLY A 326 9.56 -15.68 16.51
N LYS A 327 9.79 -15.10 17.71
CA LYS A 327 11.10 -14.62 18.15
C LYS A 327 12.18 -15.71 18.07
N ALA A 328 11.90 -16.93 18.53
CA ALA A 328 12.87 -18.03 18.47
C ALA A 328 13.25 -18.42 17.03
N ALA A 329 12.28 -18.47 16.11
CA ALA A 329 12.54 -18.72 14.70
C ALA A 329 13.40 -17.63 14.07
N LEU A 330 13.11 -16.35 14.35
CA LEU A 330 13.88 -15.21 13.85
C LEU A 330 15.29 -15.16 14.46
N LEU A 331 15.48 -15.55 15.72
CA LEU A 331 16.82 -15.69 16.32
C LEU A 331 17.65 -16.75 15.58
N ASN A 332 17.04 -17.91 15.29
CA ASN A 332 17.69 -18.97 14.53
C ASN A 332 18.04 -18.52 13.10
N GLU A 333 17.10 -17.90 12.39
CA GLU A 333 17.34 -17.36 11.04
C GLU A 333 18.47 -16.31 11.03
N LYS A 334 18.49 -15.42 12.04
CA LYS A 334 19.58 -14.43 12.16
C LYS A 334 20.96 -15.08 12.33
N GLN A 335 21.03 -16.24 12.99
CA GLN A 335 22.30 -16.98 13.16
C GLN A 335 22.71 -17.75 11.90
N GLN A 336 21.73 -18.33 11.19
CA GLN A 336 22.00 -19.16 10.00
C GLN A 336 22.08 -18.35 8.70
N GLY A 337 21.51 -17.16 8.67
CA GLY A 337 21.27 -16.36 7.47
C GLY A 337 19.96 -16.75 6.75
N SER A 338 19.37 -15.80 6.05
CA SER A 338 18.18 -16.03 5.22
C SER A 338 18.57 -16.66 3.89
N THR A 339 17.74 -17.57 3.37
CA THR A 339 17.98 -18.25 2.08
C THR A 339 17.60 -17.40 0.87
N LYS A 340 16.66 -16.47 1.07
CA LYS A 340 16.19 -15.50 0.06
C LYS A 340 16.37 -14.08 0.59
N LYS A 341 16.40 -13.12 -0.32
CA LYS A 341 16.41 -11.68 0.02
C LYS A 341 15.56 -10.90 -0.96
N PHE A 342 14.83 -9.94 -0.42
CA PHE A 342 14.09 -8.95 -1.19
C PHE A 342 15.05 -8.03 -1.95
N VAL A 343 14.75 -7.80 -3.24
CA VAL A 343 15.55 -6.94 -4.12
C VAL A 343 14.68 -6.08 -5.01
N THR A 344 15.25 -4.95 -5.45
CA THR A 344 14.75 -4.15 -6.55
C THR A 344 15.52 -4.51 -7.81
N LEU A 345 14.83 -4.77 -8.90
CA LEU A 345 15.36 -5.14 -10.21
C LEU A 345 15.07 -4.05 -11.24
N LEU A 346 16.09 -3.63 -11.96
CA LEU A 346 15.92 -2.87 -13.19
C LEU A 346 15.78 -3.86 -14.35
N VAL A 347 14.62 -3.92 -14.98
CA VAL A 347 14.29 -4.90 -16.03
C VAL A 347 14.41 -4.25 -17.40
N ASN A 348 15.10 -4.89 -18.35
CA ASN A 348 15.21 -4.40 -19.71
C ASN A 348 13.96 -4.77 -20.54
N SER A 349 12.81 -4.20 -20.17
CA SER A 349 11.52 -4.40 -20.85
C SER A 349 10.86 -3.05 -21.12
N GLU A 350 10.68 -2.75 -22.42
CA GLU A 350 10.07 -1.49 -22.84
C GLU A 350 8.53 -1.53 -22.86
N LYS A 351 7.94 -2.72 -23.06
CA LYS A 351 6.51 -2.86 -23.34
C LYS A 351 5.69 -3.52 -22.24
N PHE A 352 6.34 -4.37 -21.46
CA PHE A 352 5.65 -5.22 -20.48
C PHE A 352 6.16 -4.96 -19.07
N ASP A 353 5.27 -4.91 -18.13
CA ASP A 353 5.61 -4.92 -16.71
C ASP A 353 5.72 -6.37 -16.21
N ALA A 354 6.63 -6.63 -15.28
CA ALA A 354 6.75 -7.94 -14.67
C ALA A 354 5.53 -8.25 -13.80
N PRO A 355 4.72 -9.28 -14.14
CA PRO A 355 3.61 -9.68 -13.30
C PRO A 355 4.07 -10.20 -11.92
N TYR A 356 3.15 -10.22 -10.97
CA TYR A 356 3.31 -10.98 -9.74
C TYR A 356 3.62 -12.45 -10.04
N MET A 357 4.58 -13.06 -9.32
CA MET A 357 5.04 -14.44 -9.49
C MET A 357 5.70 -14.75 -10.84
N SER A 358 6.23 -13.75 -11.56
CA SER A 358 7.12 -14.00 -12.69
C SER A 358 8.39 -14.68 -12.23
N THR A 359 8.79 -15.74 -12.93
CA THR A 359 9.99 -16.51 -12.57
C THR A 359 11.27 -15.71 -12.86
N ILE A 360 12.18 -15.73 -11.90
CA ILE A 360 13.52 -15.14 -12.04
C ILE A 360 14.53 -16.26 -12.26
N TRP A 361 15.36 -16.11 -13.31
CA TRP A 361 16.31 -17.10 -13.78
C TRP A 361 17.75 -16.61 -13.67
N LYS A 362 18.68 -17.54 -13.43
CA LYS A 362 20.13 -17.33 -13.56
C LYS A 362 20.76 -18.61 -14.09
N ASP A 363 21.49 -18.51 -15.21
CA ASP A 363 22.20 -19.62 -15.84
C ASP A 363 21.33 -20.88 -16.03
N GLY A 364 20.08 -20.68 -16.51
CA GLY A 364 19.10 -21.73 -16.76
C GLY A 364 18.40 -22.29 -15.52
N ASN A 365 18.72 -21.80 -14.32
CA ASN A 365 18.09 -22.22 -13.07
C ASN A 365 17.10 -21.17 -12.53
N ILE A 366 16.02 -21.61 -11.90
CA ILE A 366 15.11 -20.74 -11.16
C ILE A 366 15.80 -20.28 -9.86
N VAL A 367 15.88 -18.97 -9.67
CA VAL A 367 16.56 -18.38 -8.52
C VAL A 367 15.64 -17.50 -7.67
N GLY A 368 14.40 -17.27 -8.12
CA GLY A 368 13.42 -16.46 -7.39
C GLY A 368 12.16 -16.17 -8.18
N GLU A 369 11.38 -15.28 -7.64
CA GLU A 369 10.11 -14.79 -8.20
C GLU A 369 9.94 -13.28 -7.99
N THR A 370 9.23 -12.63 -8.91
CA THR A 370 8.83 -11.22 -8.73
C THR A 370 7.62 -11.14 -7.78
N THR A 371 7.57 -10.08 -7.00
CA THR A 371 6.46 -9.80 -6.08
C THR A 371 5.60 -8.63 -6.55
N SER A 372 6.16 -7.74 -7.36
CA SER A 372 5.44 -6.68 -8.06
C SER A 372 6.31 -6.11 -9.19
N GLY A 373 5.68 -5.41 -10.14
CA GLY A 373 6.39 -4.74 -11.22
C GLY A 373 5.57 -3.61 -11.81
N GLY A 374 6.25 -2.73 -12.54
CA GLY A 374 5.66 -1.59 -13.21
C GLY A 374 6.71 -0.64 -13.78
N TRP A 375 6.23 0.42 -14.43
CA TRP A 375 7.09 1.46 -14.95
C TRP A 375 7.26 2.60 -13.95
N GLY A 376 8.49 2.96 -13.63
CA GLY A 376 8.81 4.13 -12.83
C GLY A 376 8.91 5.37 -13.71
N TYR A 377 7.89 6.22 -13.71
CA TYR A 377 7.83 7.39 -14.60
C TYR A 377 8.83 8.49 -14.21
N ARG A 378 9.19 8.62 -12.91
CA ARG A 378 10.20 9.60 -12.45
C ARG A 378 11.62 9.15 -12.80
N VAL A 379 11.88 7.85 -12.80
CA VAL A 379 13.20 7.26 -13.12
C VAL A 379 13.28 6.72 -14.55
N ASN A 380 12.17 6.75 -15.29
CA ASN A 380 12.04 6.30 -16.69
C ASN A 380 12.57 4.87 -16.90
N ALA A 381 12.11 3.92 -16.08
CA ALA A 381 12.62 2.56 -16.08
C ALA A 381 11.55 1.52 -15.74
N SER A 382 11.69 0.30 -16.28
CA SER A 382 10.90 -0.85 -15.87
C SER A 382 11.49 -1.44 -14.59
N ILE A 383 10.70 -1.47 -13.53
CA ILE A 383 11.10 -1.89 -12.17
C ILE A 383 10.34 -3.15 -11.82
N ALA A 384 11.02 -4.14 -11.26
CA ALA A 384 10.38 -5.23 -10.55
C ALA A 384 10.93 -5.32 -9.12
N LEU A 385 10.06 -5.64 -8.17
CA LEU A 385 10.44 -6.08 -6.85
C LEU A 385 10.34 -7.60 -6.81
N GLY A 386 11.22 -8.26 -6.07
CA GLY A 386 11.21 -9.72 -6.04
C GLY A 386 12.02 -10.30 -4.90
N MET A 387 11.86 -11.61 -4.74
CA MET A 387 12.64 -12.44 -3.82
C MET A 387 13.58 -13.32 -4.63
N ILE A 388 14.88 -13.24 -4.37
CA ILE A 388 15.89 -14.08 -5.01
C ILE A 388 16.77 -14.75 -3.96
N LYS A 389 17.48 -15.79 -4.38
CA LYS A 389 18.49 -16.44 -3.53
C LYS A 389 19.49 -15.42 -3.00
N THR A 390 19.84 -15.52 -1.71
CA THR A 390 20.69 -14.54 -1.01
C THR A 390 22.05 -14.35 -1.67
N GLU A 391 22.66 -15.40 -2.22
CA GLU A 391 23.95 -15.33 -2.91
C GLU A 391 23.95 -14.48 -4.21
N LEU A 392 22.77 -14.18 -4.76
CA LEU A 392 22.59 -13.33 -5.94
C LEU A 392 22.08 -11.93 -5.58
N ALA A 393 21.72 -11.67 -4.33
CA ALA A 393 21.08 -10.43 -3.88
C ALA A 393 22.10 -9.34 -3.56
N PHE A 394 23.01 -9.03 -4.50
CA PHE A 394 23.97 -7.96 -4.38
C PHE A 394 23.88 -7.00 -5.58
N GLU A 395 24.26 -5.76 -5.36
CA GLU A 395 24.24 -4.72 -6.38
C GLU A 395 25.00 -5.14 -7.64
N GLN A 396 24.43 -4.84 -8.82
CA GLN A 396 24.94 -5.20 -10.15
C GLN A 396 24.90 -6.71 -10.48
N SER A 397 24.37 -7.56 -9.61
CA SER A 397 24.10 -8.95 -9.99
C SER A 397 23.09 -8.99 -11.13
N THR A 398 23.35 -9.82 -12.14
CA THR A 398 22.51 -9.95 -13.32
C THR A 398 21.65 -11.21 -13.24
N VAL A 399 20.39 -11.08 -13.57
CA VAL A 399 19.40 -12.17 -13.64
C VAL A 399 18.51 -11.99 -14.88
N GLU A 400 17.62 -12.91 -15.15
CA GLU A 400 16.60 -12.78 -16.20
C GLU A 400 15.23 -12.88 -15.55
N VAL A 401 14.29 -12.00 -15.91
CA VAL A 401 12.88 -12.05 -15.50
C VAL A 401 12.06 -12.57 -16.67
N GLU A 402 11.29 -13.64 -16.44
CA GLU A 402 10.42 -14.20 -17.45
C GLU A 402 9.06 -13.48 -17.44
N ILE A 403 8.73 -12.79 -18.53
CA ILE A 403 7.48 -12.06 -18.69
C ILE A 403 6.76 -12.65 -19.92
N TYR A 404 5.60 -13.24 -19.70
CA TYR A 404 4.77 -13.85 -20.78
C TYR A 404 5.57 -14.78 -21.71
N GLY A 405 6.40 -15.67 -21.12
CA GLY A 405 7.18 -16.69 -21.85
C GLY A 405 8.45 -16.16 -22.51
N LYS A 406 8.81 -14.89 -22.31
CA LYS A 406 10.07 -14.31 -22.79
C LYS A 406 10.93 -13.83 -21.61
N LYS A 407 12.22 -14.16 -21.66
CA LYS A 407 13.20 -13.72 -20.66
C LYS A 407 13.77 -12.35 -21.01
N TYR A 408 13.81 -11.47 -20.03
CA TYR A 408 14.37 -10.12 -20.10
C TYR A 408 15.50 -9.99 -19.10
N ASN A 409 16.65 -9.47 -19.55
CA ASN A 409 17.75 -9.18 -18.67
C ASN A 409 17.34 -8.21 -17.57
N ALA A 410 17.77 -8.44 -16.36
CA ALA A 410 17.52 -7.59 -15.22
C ALA A 410 18.76 -7.45 -14.34
N VAL A 411 18.89 -6.32 -13.69
CA VAL A 411 20.04 -5.99 -12.83
C VAL A 411 19.53 -5.67 -11.44
N VAL A 412 20.09 -6.34 -10.43
CA VAL A 412 19.82 -6.06 -9.02
C VAL A 412 20.34 -4.66 -8.68
N GLN A 413 19.46 -3.83 -8.15
CA GLN A 413 19.78 -2.48 -7.73
C GLN A 413 20.35 -2.48 -6.32
N LYS A 414 21.02 -1.40 -5.95
CA LYS A 414 21.43 -1.13 -4.59
C LYS A 414 20.20 -1.14 -3.65
N ASP A 415 20.38 -1.55 -2.41
CA ASP A 415 19.31 -1.58 -1.39
C ASP A 415 18.99 -0.15 -0.88
N GLU A 416 18.58 0.70 -1.81
CA GLU A 416 18.14 2.08 -1.58
C GLU A 416 17.06 2.47 -2.60
N PRO A 417 16.25 3.51 -2.33
CA PRO A 417 15.27 4.01 -3.30
C PRO A 417 15.94 4.46 -4.60
N MET A 418 15.37 4.11 -5.75
CA MET A 418 15.81 4.62 -7.06
C MET A 418 15.48 6.11 -7.25
N TRP A 419 14.39 6.56 -6.62
CA TRP A 419 13.99 7.98 -6.57
C TRP A 419 14.25 8.57 -5.19
N ASP A 420 14.89 9.74 -5.13
CA ASP A 420 15.20 10.47 -3.89
C ASP A 420 15.83 9.53 -2.83
N PRO A 421 17.02 8.95 -3.11
CA PRO A 421 17.65 7.93 -2.25
C PRO A 421 17.96 8.45 -0.84
N THR A 422 18.24 9.73 -0.69
CA THR A 422 18.51 10.39 0.60
C THR A 422 17.24 10.78 1.35
N ASN A 423 16.06 10.64 0.72
CA ASN A 423 14.76 11.05 1.24
C ASN A 423 14.66 12.56 1.57
N GLU A 424 15.35 13.41 0.83
CA GLU A 424 15.28 14.87 1.00
C GLU A 424 13.91 15.41 0.64
N ARG A 425 13.36 14.97 -0.52
CA ARG A 425 12.01 15.36 -0.95
C ARG A 425 10.92 14.82 -0.02
N LEU A 426 11.08 13.58 0.42
CA LEU A 426 10.15 12.95 1.36
C LEU A 426 10.10 13.68 2.70
N LYS A 427 11.25 14.15 3.19
CA LYS A 427 11.40 14.78 4.50
C LYS A 427 11.34 16.31 4.47
N ALA A 428 11.22 16.91 3.30
CA ALA A 428 11.21 18.35 3.09
C ALA A 428 10.28 19.13 4.04
#